data_4155bc4948395ef9e5cc3b5669b2c9ba
#
_entry.id   4155bc4948395ef9e5cc3b5669b2c9ba
#
_cell.length_a   1.000
_cell.length_b   1.000
_cell.length_c   1.000
_cell.angle_alpha   90.00
_cell.angle_beta   90.00
_cell.angle_gamma   90.00
#
_symmetry.space_group_name_H-M   'P 1'
#
loop_
_entity.id
_entity.type
_entity.pdbx_description
1 polymer ?
#
loop_
_entity_poly.entity_id
_entity_poly.type
_entity_poly.pdbx_seq_one_letter_code
_entity_poly.pdbx_strand_id
1 'polypeptide(L)'
;MIDYIHKRNAHIMISVWASFGPWTEMYHKMDSLNALLHFETWPPKAGVKPYDPFNPVARSIYWNEMKKNIFDLGMDGWWLDSTEPDHLEIQDKDF
;
A
#
# COMPACT_ATOMS: atom_id res chain seq x y z
N MET A 1 16.81 -0.57 14.28
CA MET A 1 15.66 -0.93 15.14
C MET A 1 15.27 -2.40 15.00
N ILE A 2 15.12 -2.92 13.79
CA ILE A 2 14.74 -4.33 13.56
C ILE A 2 15.76 -5.29 14.17
N ASP A 3 17.05 -5.05 13.93
CA ASP A 3 18.13 -5.88 14.51
C ASP A 3 18.11 -5.84 16.03
N TYR A 4 17.83 -4.69 16.61
CA TYR A 4 17.73 -4.55 18.06
C TYR A 4 16.63 -5.41 18.65
N ILE A 5 15.47 -5.43 17.97
CA ILE A 5 14.32 -6.23 18.40
C ILE A 5 14.64 -7.73 18.30
N HIS A 6 15.29 -8.15 17.22
CA HIS A 6 15.67 -9.56 17.03
C HIS A 6 16.70 -10.02 18.06
N LYS A 7 17.65 -9.17 18.41
CA LYS A 7 18.63 -9.49 19.45
C LYS A 7 17.99 -9.68 20.82
N ARG A 8 16.81 -9.15 21.02
CA ARG A 8 16.04 -9.32 22.25
C ARG A 8 15.06 -10.48 22.20
N ASN A 9 15.19 -11.37 21.21
CA ASN A 9 14.31 -12.54 21.03
C ASN A 9 12.84 -12.13 20.79
N ALA A 10 12.60 -10.98 20.18
CA ALA A 10 11.27 -10.51 19.84
C ALA A 10 11.10 -10.43 18.33
N HIS A 11 9.86 -10.42 17.88
CA HIS A 11 9.51 -10.22 16.47
C HIS A 11 8.88 -8.85 16.26
N ILE A 12 8.93 -8.37 15.03
CA ILE A 12 8.36 -7.08 14.69
C ILE A 12 7.45 -7.22 13.47
N MET A 13 6.30 -6.56 13.55
CA MET A 13 5.31 -6.52 12.50
C MET A 13 4.93 -5.06 12.21
N ILE A 14 4.64 -4.75 10.97
CA ILE A 14 4.25 -3.41 10.57
C ILE A 14 2.86 -3.41 9.95
N SER A 15 2.09 -2.37 10.25
CA SER A 15 0.83 -2.11 9.58
C SER A 15 1.08 -1.45 8.23
N VAL A 16 0.46 -1.97 7.17
CA VAL A 16 0.59 -1.41 5.82
C VAL A 16 -0.79 -1.21 5.20
N TRP A 17 -0.92 -0.13 4.46
CA TRP A 17 -2.15 0.23 3.77
C TRP A 17 -1.96 0.08 2.26
N ALA A 18 -3.05 -0.22 1.58
CA ALA A 18 -3.05 -0.47 0.14
C ALA A 18 -3.35 0.78 -0.69
N SER A 19 -3.17 1.97 -0.13
CA SER A 19 -3.48 3.23 -0.79
C SER A 19 -2.32 4.20 -0.73
N PHE A 20 -2.24 5.11 -1.71
CA PHE A 20 -1.12 6.03 -1.87
C PHE A 20 -1.61 7.46 -2.09
N GLY A 21 -0.93 8.41 -1.48
CA GLY A 21 -1.21 9.82 -1.67
C GLY A 21 -0.50 10.41 -2.89
N PRO A 22 -1.05 11.46 -3.50
CA PRO A 22 -0.47 12.06 -4.71
C PRO A 22 0.91 12.68 -4.50
N TRP A 23 1.34 12.82 -3.26
CA TRP A 23 2.68 13.34 -2.92
C TRP A 23 3.75 12.24 -2.91
N THR A 24 3.41 10.97 -3.14
CA THR A 24 4.35 9.85 -3.07
C THR A 24 4.84 9.45 -4.46
N GLU A 25 6.06 8.92 -4.52
CA GLU A 25 6.61 8.37 -5.77
C GLU A 25 5.81 7.16 -6.25
N MET A 26 5.34 6.34 -5.31
CA MET A 26 4.52 5.16 -5.64
C MET A 26 3.22 5.55 -6.35
N TYR A 27 2.58 6.64 -5.90
CA TYR A 27 1.37 7.15 -6.56
C TYR A 27 1.66 7.49 -8.02
N HIS A 28 2.72 8.28 -8.26
CA HIS A 28 3.07 8.71 -9.62
C HIS A 28 3.46 7.53 -10.51
N LYS A 29 4.21 6.58 -9.96
CA LYS A 29 4.60 5.38 -10.69
C LYS A 29 3.40 4.54 -11.09
N MET A 30 2.49 4.29 -10.17
CA MET A 30 1.29 3.51 -10.44
C MET A 30 0.29 4.24 -11.32
N ASP A 31 0.14 5.55 -11.13
CA ASP A 31 -0.75 6.37 -11.96
C ASP A 31 -0.32 6.37 -13.43
N SER A 32 0.98 6.49 -13.68
CA SER A 32 1.52 6.44 -15.06
C SER A 32 1.29 5.10 -15.75
N LEU A 33 1.13 4.02 -15.00
CA LEU A 33 0.87 2.68 -15.51
C LEU A 33 -0.61 2.29 -15.39
N ASN A 34 -1.47 3.24 -15.03
CA ASN A 34 -2.91 3.01 -14.82
C ASN A 34 -3.19 1.89 -13.81
N ALA A 35 -2.38 1.85 -12.75
CA ALA A 35 -2.42 0.80 -11.74
C ALA A 35 -3.13 1.20 -10.44
N LEU A 36 -3.71 2.40 -10.39
CA LEU A 36 -4.52 2.88 -9.28
C LEU A 36 -6.00 2.77 -9.62
N LEU A 37 -6.82 2.51 -8.61
CA LEU A 37 -8.27 2.60 -8.77
C LEU A 37 -8.68 4.08 -8.90
N HIS A 38 -9.78 4.33 -9.61
CA HIS A 38 -10.20 5.67 -9.98
C HIS A 38 -11.16 6.31 -8.99
N PHE A 39 -10.94 6.06 -7.70
CA PHE A 39 -11.70 6.73 -6.65
C PHE A 39 -10.79 7.04 -5.47
N GLU A 40 -11.14 8.07 -4.73
CA GLU A 40 -10.39 8.45 -3.53
C GLU A 40 -10.87 7.67 -2.31
N THR A 41 -9.92 7.40 -1.40
CA THR A 41 -10.19 6.76 -0.12
C THR A 41 -9.73 7.69 1.01
N TRP A 42 -9.70 7.17 2.23
CA TRP A 42 -9.29 7.95 3.39
C TRP A 42 -7.82 8.40 3.29
N PRO A 43 -7.45 9.63 3.68
CA PRO A 43 -8.34 10.68 4.20
C PRO A 43 -9.08 11.42 3.08
N PRO A 44 -10.31 11.91 3.35
CA PRO A 44 -11.11 12.56 2.32
C PRO A 44 -10.44 13.83 1.80
N LYS A 45 -10.63 14.12 0.52
CA LYS A 45 -10.12 15.33 -0.17
C LYS A 45 -8.59 15.43 -0.22
N ALA A 46 -7.87 14.36 0.13
CA ALA A 46 -6.40 14.34 0.04
C ALA A 46 -5.90 13.77 -1.28
N GLY A 47 -6.77 13.23 -2.12
CA GLY A 47 -6.38 12.63 -3.40
C GLY A 47 -5.77 11.24 -3.27
N VAL A 48 -5.91 10.59 -2.12
CA VAL A 48 -5.37 9.25 -1.87
C VAL A 48 -6.19 8.22 -2.64
N LYS A 49 -5.50 7.36 -3.40
CA LYS A 49 -6.13 6.31 -4.19
C LYS A 49 -5.54 4.94 -3.85
N PRO A 50 -6.38 3.89 -3.76
CA PRO A 50 -5.87 2.53 -3.60
C PRO A 50 -5.29 1.99 -4.91
N TYR A 51 -4.33 1.05 -4.80
CA TYR A 51 -3.85 0.37 -5.99
C TYR A 51 -4.89 -0.64 -6.47
N ASP A 52 -4.83 -0.98 -7.76
CA ASP A 52 -5.74 -1.97 -8.35
C ASP A 52 -5.23 -3.39 -8.10
N PRO A 53 -5.83 -4.15 -7.16
CA PRO A 53 -5.34 -5.49 -6.83
C PRO A 53 -5.59 -6.53 -7.92
N PHE A 54 -6.45 -6.22 -8.90
CA PHE A 54 -6.69 -7.09 -10.04
C PHE A 54 -5.68 -6.87 -11.16
N ASN A 55 -4.88 -5.81 -11.08
CA ASN A 55 -3.85 -5.51 -12.08
C ASN A 55 -2.53 -6.17 -11.65
N PRO A 56 -2.00 -7.15 -12.45
CA PRO A 56 -0.73 -7.82 -12.09
C PRO A 56 0.44 -6.86 -11.97
N VAL A 57 0.47 -5.80 -12.77
CA VAL A 57 1.53 -4.79 -12.72
C VAL A 57 1.47 -4.04 -11.39
N ALA A 58 0.27 -3.65 -10.95
CA ALA A 58 0.09 -2.97 -9.67
C ALA A 58 0.54 -3.85 -8.50
N ARG A 59 0.16 -5.13 -8.50
CA ARG A 59 0.59 -6.08 -7.48
C ARG A 59 2.11 -6.23 -7.43
N SER A 60 2.75 -6.33 -8.59
CA SER A 60 4.21 -6.46 -8.67
C SER A 60 4.92 -5.23 -8.14
N ILE A 61 4.46 -4.04 -8.49
CA ILE A 61 5.04 -2.79 -8.02
C ILE A 61 4.90 -2.70 -6.49
N TYR A 62 3.71 -2.96 -5.98
CA TYR A 62 3.45 -2.90 -4.55
C TYR A 62 4.34 -3.86 -3.77
N TRP A 63 4.40 -5.13 -4.20
CA TRP A 63 5.22 -6.13 -3.55
C TRP A 63 6.72 -5.81 -3.63
N ASN A 64 7.20 -5.38 -4.80
CA ASN A 64 8.61 -5.05 -4.98
C ASN A 64 9.05 -3.93 -4.04
N GLU A 65 8.22 -2.92 -3.84
CA GLU A 65 8.54 -1.83 -2.91
C GLU A 65 8.50 -2.29 -1.45
N MET A 66 7.52 -3.10 -1.08
CA MET A 66 7.46 -3.67 0.26
C MET A 66 8.65 -4.57 0.54
N LYS A 67 9.00 -5.44 -0.41
CA LYS A 67 10.13 -6.35 -0.28
C LYS A 67 11.44 -5.57 -0.09
N LYS A 68 11.69 -4.63 -0.99
CA LYS A 68 12.93 -3.85 -1.00
C LYS A 68 13.09 -3.01 0.26
N ASN A 69 12.06 -2.31 0.67
CA ASN A 69 12.16 -1.30 1.70
C ASN A 69 11.86 -1.80 3.11
N ILE A 70 11.18 -2.93 3.24
CA ILE A 70 10.73 -3.43 4.54
C ILE A 70 11.11 -4.88 4.77
N PHE A 71 10.71 -5.79 3.89
CA PHE A 71 10.93 -7.22 4.09
C PHE A 71 12.42 -7.57 4.13
N ASP A 72 13.22 -7.03 3.19
CA ASP A 72 14.66 -7.29 3.12
C ASP A 72 15.43 -6.71 4.31
N LEU A 73 14.80 -5.84 5.09
CA LEU A 73 15.36 -5.33 6.34
C LEU A 73 15.11 -6.25 7.54
N GLY A 74 14.38 -7.36 7.33
CA GLY A 74 14.15 -8.35 8.37
C GLY A 74 12.79 -8.27 9.08
N MET A 75 11.83 -7.60 8.49
CA MET A 75 10.48 -7.52 9.06
C MET A 75 9.86 -8.92 9.14
N ASP A 76 9.30 -9.28 10.29
CA ASP A 76 8.80 -10.63 10.56
C ASP A 76 7.37 -10.86 10.05
N GLY A 77 6.58 -9.81 9.90
CA GLY A 77 5.21 -9.97 9.47
C GLY A 77 4.55 -8.67 9.06
N TRP A 78 3.32 -8.77 8.57
CA TRP A 78 2.54 -7.65 8.08
C TRP A 78 1.16 -7.63 8.73
N TRP A 79 0.68 -6.42 9.03
CA TRP A 79 -0.71 -6.18 9.34
C TRP A 79 -1.31 -5.43 8.13
N LEU A 80 -1.98 -6.17 7.26
CA LEU A 80 -2.63 -5.58 6.08
C LEU A 80 -3.94 -4.94 6.52
N ASP A 81 -3.92 -3.61 6.58
CA ASP A 81 -5.05 -2.82 7.06
C ASP A 81 -5.64 -2.01 5.92
N SER A 82 -6.92 -1.63 6.04
CA SER A 82 -7.63 -0.83 5.03
C SER A 82 -7.54 -1.42 3.62
N THR A 83 -7.60 -2.73 3.52
CA THR A 83 -7.61 -3.41 2.22
C THR A 83 -8.98 -3.36 1.56
N GLU A 84 -10.03 -3.11 2.34
CA GLU A 84 -11.34 -2.69 1.82
C GLU A 84 -11.37 -1.17 1.81
N PRO A 85 -11.40 -0.52 0.62
CA PRO A 85 -11.36 0.93 0.55
C PRO A 85 -12.58 1.58 1.20
N ASP A 86 -12.39 2.71 1.84
CA ASP A 86 -13.50 3.50 2.34
C ASP A 86 -14.36 4.00 1.17
N HIS A 87 -15.66 3.86 1.31
CA HIS A 87 -16.62 4.18 0.27
C HIS A 87 -16.99 5.66 0.29
N LEU A 88 -16.01 6.55 0.09
CA LEU A 88 -16.27 7.97 0.12
C LEU A 88 -17.01 8.45 -1.13
N GLU A 89 -16.64 7.92 -2.30
CA GLU A 89 -17.18 8.36 -3.58
C GLU A 89 -17.35 7.20 -4.59
N ILE A 90 -17.52 5.98 -4.10
CA ILE A 90 -17.68 4.82 -5.00
C ILE A 90 -19.00 4.92 -5.75
N GLN A 91 -18.94 4.72 -7.05
CA GLN A 91 -20.09 4.67 -7.96
C GLN A 91 -20.13 3.32 -8.68
N ASP A 92 -21.27 2.99 -9.28
CA ASP A 92 -21.42 1.73 -10.01
C ASP A 92 -20.34 1.51 -11.08
N LYS A 93 -19.86 2.59 -11.70
CA LYS A 93 -18.80 2.53 -12.70
C LYS A 93 -17.46 2.06 -12.15
N ASP A 94 -17.27 2.06 -10.84
CA ASP A 94 -16.01 1.66 -10.19
C ASP A 94 -15.94 0.15 -9.94
N PHE A 95 -17.00 -0.57 -10.27
CA PHE A 95 -17.07 -2.02 -10.17
C PHE A 95 -16.98 -2.73 -11.56
#